data_1a06566f68e60c29e3b8992a7a349217
#
_entry.id   1a06566f68e60c29e3b8992a7a349217
#
_cell.length_a   1.000
_cell.length_b   1.000
_cell.length_c   1.000
_cell.angle_alpha   90.00
_cell.angle_beta   90.00
_cell.angle_gamma   90.00
#
_symmetry.space_group_name_H-M   'P 1'
#
loop_
_entity.id
_entity.type
_entity.pdbx_description
1 polymer ?
#
loop_
_entity_poly.entity_id
_entity_poly.type
_entity_poly.pdbx_seq_one_letter_code
_entity_poly.pdbx_strand_id
1 'polypeptide(L)'
;MASATEEKIKQIIVEQLGVDEAEVTPTASFIDDLGADSLDTVELVMALEEGFGIEIPDEDAEKITTVKDAINYIEAHLPKS
;
A
#
# COMPACT_ATOMS: atom_id res chain seq x y z
N MET A 1 5.08 -17.06 5.44
CA MET A 1 6.11 -16.01 5.39
C MET A 1 5.69 -14.92 4.42
N ALA A 2 5.97 -13.68 4.79
CA ALA A 2 5.69 -12.57 3.90
C ALA A 2 6.63 -12.62 2.70
N SER A 3 6.11 -12.32 1.51
CA SER A 3 6.92 -12.23 0.31
C SER A 3 7.75 -10.95 0.34
N ALA A 4 8.77 -10.87 -0.51
CA ALA A 4 9.55 -9.64 -0.64
C ALA A 4 8.67 -8.47 -1.06
N THR A 5 7.65 -8.75 -1.87
CA THR A 5 6.69 -7.74 -2.30
C THR A 5 5.90 -7.19 -1.11
N GLU A 6 5.40 -8.08 -0.25
CA GLU A 6 4.65 -7.67 0.93
C GLU A 6 5.51 -6.84 1.87
N GLU A 7 6.75 -7.24 2.08
CA GLU A 7 7.66 -6.49 2.95
C GLU A 7 7.95 -5.11 2.40
N LYS A 8 8.15 -5.00 1.09
CA LYS A 8 8.39 -3.71 0.47
C LYS A 8 7.18 -2.80 0.60
N ILE A 9 5.98 -3.36 0.41
CA ILE A 9 4.74 -2.60 0.59
C ILE A 9 4.63 -2.09 2.03
N LYS A 10 4.89 -2.96 3.00
CA LYS A 10 4.85 -2.56 4.41
C LYS A 10 5.83 -1.43 4.71
N GLN A 11 7.04 -1.51 4.19
CA GLN A 11 8.03 -0.46 4.39
C GLN A 11 7.58 0.88 3.82
N ILE A 12 7.01 0.84 2.63
CA ILE A 12 6.49 2.05 2.00
C ILE A 12 5.39 2.66 2.86
N ILE A 13 4.48 1.83 3.36
CA ILE A 13 3.40 2.30 4.23
C ILE A 13 3.95 2.93 5.51
N VAL A 14 4.91 2.27 6.14
CA VAL A 14 5.55 2.79 7.35
C VAL A 14 6.16 4.15 7.10
N GLU A 15 6.87 4.30 6.00
CA GLU A 15 7.53 5.56 5.67
C GLU A 15 6.55 6.67 5.33
N GLN A 16 5.51 6.35 4.58
CA GLN A 16 4.55 7.36 4.14
C GLN A 16 3.60 7.80 5.25
N LEU A 17 3.17 6.88 6.08
CA LEU A 17 2.21 7.18 7.13
C LEU A 17 2.83 7.40 8.50
N GLY A 18 4.11 7.09 8.66
CA GLY A 18 4.78 7.27 9.94
C GLY A 18 4.26 6.36 11.04
N VAL A 19 3.87 5.13 10.68
CA VAL A 19 3.35 4.16 11.65
C VAL A 19 4.36 3.05 11.87
N ASP A 20 4.17 2.28 12.96
CA ASP A 20 5.03 1.14 13.24
C ASP A 20 4.70 -0.03 12.33
N GLU A 21 5.71 -0.81 11.99
CA GLU A 21 5.53 -2.00 11.17
C GLU A 21 4.52 -2.97 11.78
N ALA A 22 4.50 -3.06 13.11
CA ALA A 22 3.56 -3.93 13.82
C ALA A 22 2.10 -3.53 13.60
N GLU A 23 1.85 -2.26 13.26
CA GLU A 23 0.50 -1.77 12.99
C GLU A 23 0.04 -2.10 11.58
N VAL A 24 0.97 -2.41 10.69
CA VAL A 24 0.66 -2.68 9.29
C VAL A 24 0.30 -4.15 9.13
N THR A 25 -0.94 -4.48 9.49
CA THR A 25 -1.46 -5.84 9.36
C THR A 25 -2.33 -5.93 8.09
N PRO A 26 -2.55 -7.14 7.55
CA PRO A 26 -3.35 -7.27 6.31
C PRO A 26 -4.75 -6.68 6.40
N THR A 27 -5.37 -6.73 7.57
CA THR A 27 -6.72 -6.23 7.76
C THR A 27 -6.78 -4.76 8.16
N ALA A 28 -5.64 -4.12 8.37
CA ALA A 28 -5.60 -2.72 8.78
C ALA A 28 -6.12 -1.82 7.66
N SER A 29 -7.04 -0.91 8.02
CA SER A 29 -7.52 0.11 7.10
C SER A 29 -6.58 1.31 7.17
N PHE A 30 -6.21 1.87 6.03
CA PHE A 30 -5.32 3.02 6.02
C PHE A 30 -5.90 4.21 6.77
N ILE A 31 -7.19 4.43 6.63
CA ILE A 31 -7.85 5.57 7.26
C ILE A 31 -8.25 5.25 8.69
N ASP A 32 -8.94 4.14 8.91
CA ASP A 32 -9.49 3.80 10.21
C ASP A 32 -8.45 3.32 11.22
N ASP A 33 -7.52 2.52 10.77
CA ASP A 33 -6.54 1.88 11.66
C ASP A 33 -5.20 2.59 11.68
N LEU A 34 -4.77 3.13 10.55
CA LEU A 34 -3.46 3.76 10.43
C LEU A 34 -3.53 5.29 10.45
N GLY A 35 -4.74 5.84 10.52
CA GLY A 35 -4.93 7.28 10.68
C GLY A 35 -4.59 8.13 9.46
N ALA A 36 -4.58 7.53 8.27
CA ALA A 36 -4.30 8.27 7.07
C ALA A 36 -5.52 9.11 6.65
N ASP A 37 -5.29 10.31 6.17
CA ASP A 37 -6.36 11.09 5.55
C ASP A 37 -6.31 10.89 4.02
N SER A 38 -7.18 11.60 3.29
CA SER A 38 -7.27 11.41 1.84
C SER A 38 -5.98 11.80 1.12
N LEU A 39 -5.28 12.82 1.62
CA LEU A 39 -4.01 13.22 1.04
C LEU A 39 -2.94 12.16 1.29
N ASP A 40 -2.91 11.61 2.49
CA ASP A 40 -1.96 10.54 2.84
C ASP A 40 -2.16 9.32 1.95
N THR A 41 -3.41 8.95 1.68
CA THR A 41 -3.67 7.79 0.82
C THR A 41 -3.23 8.04 -0.62
N VAL A 42 -3.42 9.27 -1.13
CA VAL A 42 -2.95 9.62 -2.47
C VAL A 42 -1.43 9.53 -2.55
N GLU A 43 -0.74 10.08 -1.55
CA GLU A 43 0.71 10.03 -1.52
C GLU A 43 1.21 8.59 -1.39
N LEU A 44 0.53 7.77 -0.61
CA LEU A 44 0.87 6.36 -0.46
C LEU A 44 0.75 5.63 -1.80
N VAL A 45 -0.34 5.86 -2.53
CA VAL A 45 -0.53 5.25 -3.84
C VAL A 45 0.59 5.66 -4.79
N MET A 46 0.95 6.94 -4.80
CA MET A 46 2.06 7.42 -5.63
C MET A 46 3.38 6.76 -5.27
N ALA A 47 3.64 6.59 -3.98
CA ALA A 47 4.85 5.92 -3.52
C ALA A 47 4.90 4.46 -3.96
N LEU A 48 3.75 3.79 -3.93
CA LEU A 48 3.65 2.41 -4.40
C LEU A 48 3.90 2.32 -5.91
N GLU A 49 3.35 3.27 -6.68
CA GLU A 49 3.59 3.32 -8.10
C GLU A 49 5.07 3.46 -8.42
N GLU A 50 5.74 4.36 -7.73
CA GLU A 50 7.16 4.59 -7.95
C GLU A 50 8.00 3.42 -7.45
N GLY A 51 7.63 2.86 -6.30
CA GLY A 51 8.39 1.76 -5.70
C GLY A 51 8.37 0.49 -6.51
N PHE A 52 7.29 0.25 -7.25
CA PHE A 52 7.13 -0.97 -8.04
C PHE A 52 7.13 -0.74 -9.55
N GLY A 53 7.19 0.52 -9.97
CA GLY A 53 7.22 0.83 -11.41
C GLY A 53 5.93 0.49 -12.13
N ILE A 54 4.79 0.67 -11.48
CA ILE A 54 3.48 0.40 -12.06
C ILE A 54 2.61 1.65 -12.00
N GLU A 55 1.52 1.66 -12.75
CA GLU A 55 0.54 2.73 -12.70
C GLU A 55 -0.72 2.23 -11.98
N ILE A 56 -1.24 3.05 -11.09
CA ILE A 56 -2.48 2.75 -10.38
C ILE A 56 -3.49 3.85 -10.74
N PRO A 57 -4.46 3.54 -11.61
CA PRO A 57 -5.49 4.53 -11.95
C PRO A 57 -6.29 4.96 -10.72
N ASP A 58 -6.83 6.17 -10.76
CA ASP A 58 -7.60 6.69 -9.63
C ASP A 58 -8.76 5.77 -9.23
N GLU A 59 -9.41 5.16 -10.22
CA GLU A 59 -10.51 4.23 -9.94
C GLU A 59 -10.05 3.05 -9.09
N ASP A 60 -8.87 2.53 -9.39
CA ASP A 60 -8.33 1.41 -8.64
C ASP A 60 -7.80 1.86 -7.29
N ALA A 61 -7.21 3.05 -7.23
CA ALA A 61 -6.70 3.60 -5.98
C ALA A 61 -7.82 3.74 -4.95
N GLU A 62 -9.01 4.10 -5.38
CA GLU A 62 -10.17 4.23 -4.49
C GLU A 62 -10.57 2.90 -3.85
N LYS A 63 -10.25 1.79 -4.50
CA LYS A 63 -10.58 0.46 -3.98
C LYS A 63 -9.53 -0.07 -3.02
N ILE A 64 -8.37 0.57 -2.97
CA ILE A 64 -7.30 0.16 -2.08
C ILE A 64 -7.52 0.85 -0.73
N THR A 65 -8.24 0.18 0.17
CA THR A 65 -8.60 0.74 1.47
C THR A 65 -7.90 0.07 2.62
N THR A 66 -7.40 -1.16 2.43
CA THR A 66 -6.68 -1.89 3.46
C THR A 66 -5.31 -2.30 2.93
N VAL A 67 -4.44 -2.71 3.86
CA VAL A 67 -3.11 -3.22 3.51
C VAL A 67 -3.23 -4.41 2.57
N LYS A 68 -4.16 -5.31 2.86
CA LYS A 68 -4.39 -6.49 2.01
C LYS A 68 -4.78 -6.11 0.60
N ASP A 69 -5.65 -5.10 0.46
CA ASP A 69 -6.06 -4.62 -0.86
C ASP A 69 -4.85 -4.12 -1.65
N ALA A 70 -3.95 -3.39 -0.99
CA ALA A 70 -2.74 -2.89 -1.63
C ALA A 70 -1.85 -4.03 -2.07
N ILE A 71 -1.65 -5.02 -1.20
CA ILE A 71 -0.82 -6.18 -1.51
C ILE A 71 -1.38 -6.94 -2.71
N ASN A 72 -2.67 -7.23 -2.68
CA ASN A 72 -3.31 -7.97 -3.76
C ASN A 72 -3.24 -7.23 -5.08
N TYR A 73 -3.47 -5.92 -5.05
CA TYR A 73 -3.41 -5.11 -6.25
C TYR A 73 -2.01 -5.11 -6.86
N ILE A 74 -1.01 -4.84 -6.02
CA ILE A 74 0.37 -4.78 -6.48
C ILE A 74 0.81 -6.13 -7.06
N GLU A 75 0.52 -7.22 -6.35
CA GLU A 75 0.91 -8.55 -6.82
C GLU A 75 0.25 -8.92 -8.14
N ALA A 76 -0.98 -8.48 -8.35
CA ALA A 76 -1.70 -8.75 -9.59
C ALA A 76 -1.17 -7.94 -10.78
N HIS A 77 -0.52 -6.82 -10.51
CA HIS A 77 -0.08 -5.88 -11.54
C HIS A 77 1.43 -5.77 -11.71
N LEU A 78 2.20 -6.54 -10.93
CA LEU A 78 3.65 -6.53 -11.09
C LEU A 78 4.04 -7.14 -12.43
N PRO A 79 5.03 -6.53 -13.11
CA PRO A 79 5.55 -7.14 -14.32
C PRO A 79 6.20 -8.47 -13.97
N LYS A 80 5.91 -9.47 -14.77
CA LYS A 80 6.56 -10.77 -14.57
C LYS A 80 7.94 -10.73 -15.20
N SER A 81 8.90 -11.04 -14.41
CA SER A 81 10.27 -11.13 -14.87
C SER A 81 10.61 -12.52 -15.34
#